data_03eb9e932b37dbd26ad8968ae4973223
#
_entry.id   03eb9e932b37dbd26ad8968ae4973223
#
_cell.length_a   1.000
_cell.length_b   1.000
_cell.length_c   1.000
_cell.angle_alpha   90.00
_cell.angle_beta   90.00
_cell.angle_gamma   90.00
#
_symmetry.space_group_name_H-M   'P 1'
#
loop_
_entity.id
_entity.type
_entity.pdbx_description
1 polymer ?
#
loop_
_entity_poly.entity_id
_entity_poly.type
_entity_poly.pdbx_seq_one_letter_code
_entity_poly.pdbx_strand_id
1 'polypeptide(L)'
;KQSGYELYSDYFFDTVTIITKDKTDQIFNNALAQKVNIRKVNSEMLSVSFDEKKNVYRANQLLKIFNCAESIKENPTENLPNLPKNLLRTSTYLDHQVFNSYHSETEMLRYLKRLEEKDIALNRSMIALGSCTMKLNAVAEMIPITWREFSEPHPFAPIEQMEGFRTLFTDLKNWLRSITGFSGVSLQPNAGAQGEYAGLMVIRKYHLERGESNRNVCLIPSSAHGTNPASAQMVGMKVVVVNCDKQGNVDFEDLKKKVEAHSENLGALMVTYPSTHGVFEEKISDICELVHKHGGQVYMDGANLNALVGIAKPGNFGPDVCHINLHKTFCIPHGGGGPGMGPIACKRHLEIYLPSHPVIKDCGPATGIGPVSAAPWGSSSILSISWMYIKMMGSEGLKLATQIAILNANYVAHKLKNHFPILYKGTNGNVAHECIIDIRSIKNDTGVTEEDIAKRLIDFGFHAPTMSWPVPGTMTVSYTHLTLPTNC
;
A
#
# COMPACT_ATOMS: atom_id res chain seq x y z
N LYS A 1 -19.57 17.24 -34.14
CA LYS A 1 -20.52 18.32 -34.51
C LYS A 1 -20.92 18.22 -35.98
N GLN A 2 -19.99 18.00 -36.89
CA GLN A 2 -20.30 17.90 -38.36
C GLN A 2 -21.30 16.79 -38.69
N SER A 3 -21.26 15.67 -37.95
CA SER A 3 -22.18 14.53 -38.12
C SER A 3 -23.48 14.66 -37.30
N GLY A 4 -23.82 15.86 -36.84
CA GLY A 4 -25.09 16.17 -36.15
C GLY A 4 -25.15 15.84 -34.65
N TYR A 5 -24.03 15.45 -34.05
CA TYR A 5 -23.97 15.26 -32.60
C TYR A 5 -23.62 16.57 -31.88
N GLU A 6 -24.24 16.74 -30.71
CA GLU A 6 -23.99 17.83 -29.78
C GLU A 6 -23.02 17.38 -28.70
N LEU A 7 -22.07 18.25 -28.32
CA LEU A 7 -21.18 18.02 -27.23
C LEU A 7 -21.76 18.61 -25.94
N TYR A 8 -21.64 17.87 -24.83
CA TYR A 8 -22.07 18.34 -23.51
C TYR A 8 -21.33 19.60 -23.05
N SER A 9 -20.05 19.73 -23.44
CA SER A 9 -19.22 20.89 -23.15
C SER A 9 -18.39 21.27 -24.38
N ASP A 10 -18.22 22.57 -24.58
CA ASP A 10 -17.29 23.09 -25.60
C ASP A 10 -15.83 23.01 -25.14
N TYR A 11 -15.61 22.82 -23.84
CA TYR A 11 -14.28 22.68 -23.24
C TYR A 11 -14.02 21.24 -22.83
N PHE A 12 -12.92 20.69 -23.32
CA PHE A 12 -12.47 19.33 -22.99
C PHE A 12 -10.96 19.21 -23.20
N PHE A 13 -10.34 18.23 -22.57
CA PHE A 13 -8.95 17.89 -22.77
C PHE A 13 -8.84 16.55 -23.53
N ASP A 14 -8.97 15.44 -22.82
CA ASP A 14 -8.86 14.07 -23.36
C ASP A 14 -10.21 13.33 -23.37
N THR A 15 -11.22 13.86 -22.70
CA THR A 15 -12.51 13.20 -22.52
C THR A 15 -13.63 14.05 -23.12
N VAL A 16 -14.39 13.46 -24.04
CA VAL A 16 -15.51 14.10 -24.73
C VAL A 16 -16.82 13.42 -24.32
N THR A 17 -17.77 14.20 -23.84
CA THR A 17 -19.13 13.73 -23.57
C THR A 17 -20.06 14.20 -24.68
N ILE A 18 -20.80 13.25 -25.25
CA ILE A 18 -21.62 13.45 -26.46
C ILE A 18 -23.09 13.19 -26.08
N ILE A 19 -23.95 14.12 -26.47
CA ILE A 19 -25.40 14.00 -26.32
C ILE A 19 -25.93 13.15 -27.48
N THR A 20 -26.37 11.94 -27.19
CA THR A 20 -26.76 10.92 -28.17
C THR A 20 -28.26 10.65 -28.19
N LYS A 21 -28.99 11.15 -27.18
CA LYS A 21 -30.45 11.05 -27.03
C LYS A 21 -30.95 9.59 -27.23
N ASP A 22 -31.91 9.38 -28.09
CA ASP A 22 -32.51 8.08 -28.41
C ASP A 22 -31.54 7.06 -29.03
N LYS A 23 -30.38 7.50 -29.51
CA LYS A 23 -29.34 6.62 -30.10
C LYS A 23 -28.34 6.05 -29.11
N THR A 24 -28.44 6.41 -27.82
CA THR A 24 -27.45 6.06 -26.79
C THR A 24 -27.21 4.55 -26.71
N ASP A 25 -28.27 3.76 -26.60
CA ASP A 25 -28.16 2.30 -26.47
C ASP A 25 -27.65 1.64 -27.73
N GLN A 26 -28.09 2.13 -28.92
CA GLN A 26 -27.61 1.62 -30.20
C GLN A 26 -26.10 1.82 -30.34
N ILE A 27 -25.61 3.04 -30.07
CA ILE A 27 -24.18 3.38 -30.19
C ILE A 27 -23.35 2.62 -29.16
N PHE A 28 -23.85 2.50 -27.92
CA PHE A 28 -23.20 1.74 -26.88
C PHE A 28 -23.04 0.25 -27.26
N ASN A 29 -24.10 -0.37 -27.76
CA ASN A 29 -24.06 -1.75 -28.23
C ASN A 29 -23.17 -1.94 -29.45
N ASN A 30 -23.15 -0.98 -30.40
CA ASN A 30 -22.20 -0.99 -31.51
C ASN A 30 -20.74 -0.94 -31.03
N ALA A 31 -20.45 -0.18 -29.98
CA ALA A 31 -19.13 -0.14 -29.39
C ALA A 31 -18.74 -1.49 -28.79
N LEU A 32 -19.61 -2.11 -28.00
CA LEU A 32 -19.38 -3.43 -27.43
C LEU A 32 -19.18 -4.50 -28.51
N ALA A 33 -19.98 -4.49 -29.57
CA ALA A 33 -19.83 -5.41 -30.71
C ALA A 33 -18.47 -5.28 -31.40
N GLN A 34 -17.88 -4.09 -31.39
CA GLN A 34 -16.54 -3.81 -31.92
C GLN A 34 -15.43 -3.95 -30.85
N LYS A 35 -15.74 -4.49 -29.67
CA LYS A 35 -14.81 -4.67 -28.54
C LYS A 35 -14.19 -3.34 -28.06
N VAL A 36 -15.00 -2.30 -28.03
CA VAL A 36 -14.63 -0.96 -27.53
C VAL A 36 -15.52 -0.62 -26.35
N ASN A 37 -14.92 -0.36 -25.21
CA ASN A 37 -15.61 0.15 -24.03
C ASN A 37 -15.69 1.66 -24.09
N ILE A 38 -16.90 2.21 -24.00
CA ILE A 38 -17.17 3.64 -23.83
C ILE A 38 -18.06 3.80 -22.60
N ARG A 39 -18.00 4.97 -21.97
CA ARG A 39 -18.81 5.22 -20.76
C ARG A 39 -20.23 5.63 -21.14
N LYS A 40 -21.23 4.88 -20.67
CA LYS A 40 -22.63 5.32 -20.66
C LYS A 40 -22.85 6.20 -19.42
N VAL A 41 -23.02 7.51 -19.63
CA VAL A 41 -23.20 8.48 -18.54
C VAL A 41 -24.65 8.39 -18.01
N ASN A 42 -25.61 8.37 -18.93
CA ASN A 42 -27.05 8.15 -18.65
C ASN A 42 -27.76 7.65 -19.92
N SER A 43 -29.09 7.72 -19.96
CA SER A 43 -29.90 7.30 -21.10
C SER A 43 -29.74 8.14 -22.37
N GLU A 44 -29.11 9.32 -22.27
CA GLU A 44 -29.02 10.30 -23.36
C GLU A 44 -27.57 10.70 -23.71
N MET A 45 -26.58 10.22 -22.96
CA MET A 45 -25.19 10.67 -23.09
C MET A 45 -24.19 9.52 -23.01
N LEU A 46 -23.19 9.59 -23.88
CA LEU A 46 -22.00 8.74 -23.89
C LEU A 46 -20.74 9.60 -23.71
N SER A 47 -19.73 9.06 -23.04
CA SER A 47 -18.45 9.71 -22.87
C SER A 47 -17.32 8.81 -23.37
N VAL A 48 -16.35 9.44 -24.05
CA VAL A 48 -15.20 8.77 -24.66
C VAL A 48 -13.94 9.47 -24.17
N SER A 49 -12.99 8.70 -23.66
CA SER A 49 -11.67 9.19 -23.24
C SER A 49 -10.58 8.65 -24.18
N PHE A 50 -9.58 9.49 -24.45
CA PHE A 50 -8.41 9.15 -25.24
C PHE A 50 -7.17 9.25 -24.37
N ASP A 51 -6.24 8.34 -24.58
CA ASP A 51 -4.89 8.36 -24.04
C ASP A 51 -3.85 8.50 -25.17
N GLU A 52 -2.58 8.62 -24.82
CA GLU A 52 -1.47 8.76 -25.76
C GLU A 52 -1.26 7.56 -26.68
N LYS A 53 -1.83 6.39 -26.36
CA LYS A 53 -1.79 5.19 -27.21
C LYS A 53 -2.83 5.21 -28.33
N LYS A 54 -3.79 6.12 -28.29
CA LYS A 54 -4.85 6.23 -29.29
C LYS A 54 -4.31 6.99 -30.52
N ASN A 55 -4.71 6.52 -31.67
CA ASN A 55 -4.25 7.03 -32.95
C ASN A 55 -5.43 7.22 -33.93
N VAL A 56 -5.13 7.67 -35.16
CA VAL A 56 -6.11 7.86 -36.22
C VAL A 56 -6.98 6.64 -36.47
N TYR A 57 -6.41 5.43 -36.37
CA TYR A 57 -7.18 4.20 -36.53
C TYR A 57 -8.29 4.07 -35.46
N ARG A 58 -7.97 4.33 -34.21
CA ARG A 58 -8.95 4.27 -33.11
C ARG A 58 -9.98 5.39 -33.20
N ALA A 59 -9.56 6.59 -33.60
CA ALA A 59 -10.49 7.68 -33.86
C ALA A 59 -11.47 7.34 -34.97
N ASN A 60 -11.01 6.75 -36.08
CA ASN A 60 -11.88 6.29 -37.16
C ASN A 60 -12.78 5.13 -36.78
N GLN A 61 -12.32 4.23 -35.90
CA GLN A 61 -13.18 3.18 -35.33
C GLN A 61 -14.34 3.80 -34.52
N LEU A 62 -14.08 4.82 -33.73
CA LEU A 62 -15.13 5.52 -32.99
C LEU A 62 -16.09 6.26 -33.93
N LEU A 63 -15.61 6.95 -34.97
CA LEU A 63 -16.48 7.57 -35.95
C LEU A 63 -17.44 6.56 -36.59
N LYS A 64 -16.97 5.35 -36.89
CA LYS A 64 -17.84 4.25 -37.39
C LYS A 64 -18.85 3.78 -36.35
N ILE A 65 -18.46 3.66 -35.08
CA ILE A 65 -19.36 3.30 -33.97
C ILE A 65 -20.51 4.31 -33.87
N PHE A 66 -20.20 5.60 -34.06
CA PHE A 66 -21.18 6.68 -34.06
C PHE A 66 -21.91 6.88 -35.40
N ASN A 67 -21.68 5.99 -36.38
CA ASN A 67 -22.25 6.07 -37.72
C ASN A 67 -21.92 7.38 -38.44
N CYS A 68 -20.74 7.95 -38.21
CA CYS A 68 -20.26 9.12 -38.93
C CYS A 68 -19.69 8.72 -40.30
N ALA A 69 -20.06 9.45 -41.35
CA ALA A 69 -19.58 9.19 -42.71
C ALA A 69 -18.14 9.65 -42.95
N GLU A 70 -17.66 10.54 -42.11
CA GLU A 70 -16.34 11.14 -42.20
C GLU A 70 -15.24 10.24 -41.67
N SER A 71 -14.02 10.41 -42.20
CA SER A 71 -12.83 9.75 -41.68
C SER A 71 -11.67 10.75 -41.57
N ILE A 72 -10.85 10.52 -40.54
CA ILE A 72 -9.61 11.28 -40.31
C ILE A 72 -8.50 10.60 -41.10
N LYS A 73 -7.79 11.34 -41.95
CA LYS A 73 -6.71 10.80 -42.81
C LYS A 73 -5.34 10.93 -42.18
N GLU A 74 -5.11 11.99 -41.41
CA GLU A 74 -3.83 12.31 -40.78
C GLU A 74 -4.04 12.77 -39.34
N ASN A 75 -3.00 12.62 -38.51
CA ASN A 75 -3.02 13.25 -37.20
C ASN A 75 -3.09 14.76 -37.39
N PRO A 76 -4.10 15.44 -36.83
CA PRO A 76 -4.18 16.89 -36.91
C PRO A 76 -2.92 17.48 -36.25
N THR A 77 -2.17 18.26 -37.01
CA THR A 77 -0.94 18.92 -36.54
C THR A 77 -1.21 20.14 -35.66
N GLU A 78 -2.45 20.61 -35.64
CA GLU A 78 -2.89 21.77 -34.87
C GLU A 78 -4.07 21.42 -33.97
N ASN A 79 -3.83 20.72 -32.87
CA ASN A 79 -4.85 20.56 -31.85
C ASN A 79 -4.37 21.05 -30.52
N LEU A 80 -4.61 22.31 -30.31
CA LEU A 80 -4.68 22.83 -28.96
C LEU A 80 -5.92 22.23 -28.27
N PRO A 81 -5.81 21.79 -27.03
CA PRO A 81 -6.98 21.42 -26.25
C PRO A 81 -7.98 22.57 -26.28
N ASN A 82 -9.26 22.22 -26.39
CA ASN A 82 -10.32 23.24 -26.41
C ASN A 82 -10.53 23.82 -25.01
N LEU A 83 -9.50 24.47 -24.50
CA LEU A 83 -9.47 25.10 -23.17
C LEU A 83 -9.61 26.61 -23.28
N PRO A 84 -10.22 27.28 -22.31
CA PRO A 84 -10.23 28.73 -22.23
C PRO A 84 -8.81 29.29 -22.25
N LYS A 85 -8.59 30.34 -23.10
CA LYS A 85 -7.26 30.93 -23.28
C LYS A 85 -6.59 31.38 -21.97
N ASN A 86 -7.37 31.84 -21.01
CA ASN A 86 -6.88 32.26 -19.68
C ASN A 86 -6.42 31.11 -18.79
N LEU A 87 -6.71 29.86 -19.15
CA LEU A 87 -6.24 28.66 -18.46
C LEU A 87 -5.02 28.03 -19.14
N LEU A 88 -4.64 28.49 -20.30
CA LEU A 88 -3.45 27.99 -20.98
C LEU A 88 -2.19 28.48 -20.27
N ARG A 89 -1.22 27.61 -20.16
CA ARG A 89 0.10 27.96 -19.62
C ARG A 89 0.80 28.95 -20.56
N THR A 90 1.33 30.01 -19.97
CA THR A 90 2.16 30.99 -20.69
C THR A 90 3.63 30.95 -20.27
N SER A 91 3.93 30.29 -19.18
CA SER A 91 5.31 30.11 -18.69
C SER A 91 5.99 28.91 -19.33
N THR A 92 7.31 28.95 -19.50
CA THR A 92 8.12 27.81 -19.88
C THR A 92 8.12 26.74 -18.76
N TYR A 93 8.44 25.49 -19.10
CA TYR A 93 8.56 24.37 -18.15
C TYR A 93 9.48 23.30 -18.73
N LEU A 94 10.09 22.50 -17.84
CA LEU A 94 11.04 21.45 -18.21
C LEU A 94 12.19 21.95 -19.10
N ASP A 95 12.71 23.15 -18.80
CA ASP A 95 13.78 23.79 -19.58
C ASP A 95 15.16 23.20 -19.31
N HIS A 96 15.31 22.43 -18.22
CA HIS A 96 16.56 21.77 -17.91
C HIS A 96 16.93 20.75 -19.00
N GLN A 97 18.22 20.75 -19.39
CA GLN A 97 18.73 19.94 -20.51
C GLN A 97 18.37 18.44 -20.38
N VAL A 98 18.27 17.89 -19.18
CA VAL A 98 17.93 16.49 -18.96
C VAL A 98 16.59 16.09 -19.57
N PHE A 99 15.61 17.00 -19.62
CA PHE A 99 14.30 16.75 -20.21
C PHE A 99 14.29 16.87 -21.74
N ASN A 100 15.37 17.38 -22.30
CA ASN A 100 15.56 17.62 -23.73
C ASN A 100 16.70 16.77 -24.32
N SER A 101 17.05 15.68 -23.61
CA SER A 101 18.07 14.72 -23.98
C SER A 101 17.54 13.30 -23.83
N TYR A 102 18.29 12.31 -24.27
CA TYR A 102 17.96 10.88 -24.06
C TYR A 102 16.63 10.45 -24.71
N HIS A 103 16.44 10.80 -25.98
CA HIS A 103 15.21 10.54 -26.73
C HIS A 103 15.11 9.11 -27.29
N SER A 104 16.19 8.32 -27.30
CA SER A 104 16.16 6.92 -27.67
C SER A 104 16.15 6.00 -26.45
N GLU A 105 15.61 4.78 -26.61
CA GLU A 105 15.61 3.76 -25.57
C GLU A 105 17.04 3.50 -25.04
N THR A 106 17.99 3.35 -25.93
CA THR A 106 19.40 3.09 -25.57
C THR A 106 20.02 4.23 -24.77
N GLU A 107 19.75 5.48 -25.15
CA GLU A 107 20.26 6.64 -24.41
C GLU A 107 19.64 6.74 -23.04
N MET A 108 18.34 6.47 -22.91
CA MET A 108 17.64 6.47 -21.64
C MET A 108 18.16 5.37 -20.72
N LEU A 109 18.33 4.14 -21.21
CA LEU A 109 18.93 3.03 -20.44
C LEU A 109 20.33 3.36 -19.91
N ARG A 110 21.18 3.96 -20.76
CA ARG A 110 22.53 4.38 -20.36
C ARG A 110 22.48 5.51 -19.33
N TYR A 111 21.53 6.43 -19.47
CA TYR A 111 21.35 7.52 -18.53
C TYR A 111 20.90 6.99 -17.15
N LEU A 112 19.88 6.12 -17.11
CA LEU A 112 19.41 5.48 -15.89
C LEU A 112 20.52 4.69 -15.21
N LYS A 113 21.32 3.94 -15.98
CA LYS A 113 22.46 3.17 -15.43
C LYS A 113 23.51 4.08 -14.80
N ARG A 114 23.84 5.23 -15.43
CA ARG A 114 24.75 6.21 -14.83
C ARG A 114 24.24 6.83 -13.53
N LEU A 115 22.91 7.00 -13.41
CA LEU A 115 22.31 7.46 -12.16
C LEU A 115 22.36 6.38 -11.08
N GLU A 116 21.99 5.14 -11.44
CA GLU A 116 22.06 3.99 -10.54
C GLU A 116 23.47 3.77 -9.98
N GLU A 117 24.51 3.97 -10.81
CA GLU A 117 25.90 3.77 -10.40
C GLU A 117 26.45 4.82 -9.43
N LYS A 118 25.75 5.95 -9.27
CA LYS A 118 26.12 7.00 -8.31
C LYS A 118 25.65 6.70 -6.90
N ASP A 119 24.81 5.71 -6.72
CA ASP A 119 24.25 5.36 -5.43
C ASP A 119 24.24 3.84 -5.20
N ILE A 120 23.84 3.44 -4.02
CA ILE A 120 23.70 2.03 -3.62
C ILE A 120 22.49 1.44 -4.31
N ALA A 121 22.63 0.24 -4.88
CA ALA A 121 21.55 -0.48 -5.55
C ALA A 121 21.38 -1.89 -4.97
N LEU A 122 20.12 -2.38 -4.95
CA LEU A 122 19.76 -3.68 -4.37
C LEU A 122 20.51 -4.87 -4.97
N ASN A 123 20.94 -4.78 -6.25
CA ASN A 123 21.63 -5.86 -6.95
C ASN A 123 23.13 -5.93 -6.66
N ARG A 124 23.69 -5.00 -5.87
CA ARG A 124 25.13 -4.93 -5.57
C ARG A 124 25.45 -4.52 -4.12
N SER A 125 24.46 -4.30 -3.29
CA SER A 125 24.64 -3.82 -1.92
C SER A 125 23.65 -4.48 -0.97
N MET A 126 24.02 -4.57 0.29
CA MET A 126 23.10 -4.94 1.34
C MET A 126 22.38 -3.68 1.83
N ILE A 127 21.05 -3.77 1.91
CA ILE A 127 20.20 -2.69 2.39
C ILE A 127 19.55 -3.12 3.70
N ALA A 128 20.09 -2.60 4.80
CA ALA A 128 19.65 -2.86 6.15
C ALA A 128 18.65 -1.77 6.60
N LEU A 129 17.49 -1.70 5.93
CA LEU A 129 16.45 -0.73 6.27
C LEU A 129 15.69 -1.13 7.53
N GLY A 130 15.23 -0.12 8.29
CA GLY A 130 14.33 -0.29 9.42
C GLY A 130 12.93 -0.73 8.99
N SER A 131 11.93 0.13 9.13
CA SER A 131 10.52 -0.22 8.93
C SER A 131 10.11 -0.60 7.49
N CYS A 132 10.93 -0.29 6.49
CA CYS A 132 10.60 -0.55 5.09
C CYS A 132 11.59 -1.51 4.46
N THR A 133 11.14 -2.73 4.24
CA THR A 133 11.96 -3.77 3.61
C THR A 133 11.87 -3.68 2.11
N MET A 134 12.88 -3.07 1.52
CA MET A 134 13.10 -3.19 0.09
C MET A 134 13.73 -4.55 -0.21
N LYS A 135 13.19 -5.26 -1.19
CA LYS A 135 13.67 -6.58 -1.61
C LYS A 135 14.11 -6.53 -3.06
N LEU A 136 15.15 -7.28 -3.37
CA LEU A 136 15.46 -7.59 -4.75
C LEU A 136 14.44 -8.61 -5.26
N ASN A 137 13.56 -8.19 -6.16
CA ASN A 137 12.55 -9.06 -6.73
C ASN A 137 13.16 -10.02 -7.75
N ALA A 138 12.65 -11.25 -7.78
CA ALA A 138 12.93 -12.15 -8.87
C ALA A 138 12.28 -11.63 -10.17
N VAL A 139 13.00 -11.79 -11.30
CA VAL A 139 12.48 -11.37 -12.61
C VAL A 139 11.13 -12.03 -12.92
N ALA A 140 10.96 -13.31 -12.55
CA ALA A 140 9.73 -14.05 -12.75
C ALA A 140 8.52 -13.46 -12.00
N GLU A 141 8.72 -12.78 -10.85
CA GLU A 141 7.66 -12.09 -10.13
C GLU A 141 7.22 -10.81 -10.85
N MET A 142 8.17 -10.15 -11.54
CA MET A 142 7.95 -8.87 -12.19
C MET A 142 7.42 -9.00 -13.61
N ILE A 143 7.76 -10.06 -14.34
CA ILE A 143 7.37 -10.25 -15.74
C ILE A 143 5.87 -10.04 -16.01
N PRO A 144 4.94 -10.58 -15.18
CA PRO A 144 3.50 -10.44 -15.47
C PRO A 144 3.02 -9.01 -15.61
N ILE A 145 3.64 -8.03 -14.95
CA ILE A 145 3.22 -6.62 -15.08
C ILE A 145 3.44 -6.06 -16.49
N THR A 146 4.30 -6.69 -17.29
CA THR A 146 4.58 -6.28 -18.68
C THR A 146 3.62 -6.89 -19.68
N TRP A 147 2.83 -7.89 -19.30
CA TRP A 147 1.86 -8.53 -20.18
C TRP A 147 0.64 -7.62 -20.37
N ARG A 148 0.19 -7.52 -21.60
CA ARG A 148 -0.94 -6.65 -21.96
C ARG A 148 -2.20 -6.94 -21.17
N GLU A 149 -2.43 -8.21 -20.85
CA GLU A 149 -3.56 -8.70 -20.07
C GLU A 149 -3.57 -8.16 -18.62
N PHE A 150 -2.42 -7.75 -18.08
CA PHE A 150 -2.29 -7.13 -16.76
C PHE A 150 -2.03 -5.62 -16.82
N SER A 151 -1.38 -5.11 -17.85
CA SER A 151 -0.97 -3.71 -17.94
C SER A 151 -1.99 -2.79 -18.62
N GLU A 152 -2.83 -3.31 -19.52
CA GLU A 152 -3.75 -2.50 -20.32
C GLU A 152 -5.21 -2.45 -19.83
N PRO A 153 -5.73 -3.37 -18.98
CA PRO A 153 -7.11 -3.28 -18.54
C PRO A 153 -7.39 -2.03 -17.72
N HIS A 154 -8.47 -1.33 -18.07
CA HIS A 154 -8.92 -0.17 -17.31
C HIS A 154 -9.56 -0.62 -15.99
N PRO A 155 -9.32 0.08 -14.84
CA PRO A 155 -9.88 -0.31 -13.54
C PRO A 155 -11.41 -0.39 -13.48
N PHE A 156 -12.09 0.35 -14.36
CA PHE A 156 -13.55 0.35 -14.49
C PHE A 156 -14.04 -0.42 -15.74
N ALA A 157 -13.22 -1.29 -16.31
CA ALA A 157 -13.70 -2.19 -17.36
C ALA A 157 -14.87 -3.06 -16.83
N PRO A 158 -15.83 -3.45 -17.69
CA PRO A 158 -16.90 -4.35 -17.30
C PRO A 158 -16.38 -5.62 -16.63
N ILE A 159 -16.99 -6.01 -15.53
CA ILE A 159 -16.47 -7.08 -14.64
C ILE A 159 -16.39 -8.44 -15.36
N GLU A 160 -17.29 -8.68 -16.29
CA GLU A 160 -17.32 -9.89 -17.14
C GLU A 160 -16.13 -9.98 -18.11
N GLN A 161 -15.45 -8.88 -18.36
CA GLN A 161 -14.22 -8.84 -19.18
C GLN A 161 -12.95 -9.03 -18.35
N MET A 162 -13.08 -9.12 -17.02
CA MET A 162 -11.99 -9.08 -16.06
C MET A 162 -11.82 -10.39 -15.28
N GLU A 163 -12.19 -11.52 -15.87
CA GLU A 163 -12.19 -12.83 -15.19
C GLU A 163 -10.82 -13.20 -14.60
N GLY A 164 -9.75 -12.96 -15.33
CA GLY A 164 -8.39 -13.22 -14.85
C GLY A 164 -8.04 -12.40 -13.60
N PHE A 165 -8.35 -11.11 -13.58
CA PHE A 165 -8.15 -10.28 -12.39
C PHE A 165 -9.06 -10.67 -11.22
N ARG A 166 -10.31 -11.07 -11.49
CA ARG A 166 -11.22 -11.57 -10.45
C ARG A 166 -10.67 -12.83 -9.78
N THR A 167 -10.11 -13.74 -10.56
CA THR A 167 -9.43 -14.94 -10.06
C THR A 167 -8.22 -14.56 -9.20
N LEU A 168 -7.36 -13.67 -9.69
CA LEU A 168 -6.21 -13.17 -8.95
C LEU A 168 -6.61 -12.52 -7.62
N PHE A 169 -7.63 -11.66 -7.61
CA PHE A 169 -8.13 -11.01 -6.39
C PHE A 169 -8.71 -12.02 -5.41
N THR A 170 -9.39 -13.03 -5.90
CA THR A 170 -9.98 -14.10 -5.08
C THR A 170 -8.88 -14.93 -4.43
N ASP A 171 -7.88 -15.33 -5.19
CA ASP A 171 -6.71 -16.06 -4.68
C ASP A 171 -5.99 -15.26 -3.58
N LEU A 172 -5.65 -14.00 -3.87
CA LEU A 172 -4.98 -13.14 -2.89
C LEU A 172 -5.80 -12.96 -1.62
N LYS A 173 -7.10 -12.68 -1.73
CA LYS A 173 -7.98 -12.57 -0.55
C LYS A 173 -7.98 -13.86 0.27
N ASN A 174 -8.07 -15.01 -0.39
CA ASN A 174 -8.08 -16.31 0.28
C ASN A 174 -6.73 -16.62 0.97
N TRP A 175 -5.62 -16.34 0.29
CA TRP A 175 -4.30 -16.53 0.88
C TRP A 175 -4.07 -15.59 2.06
N LEU A 176 -4.41 -14.31 1.93
CA LEU A 176 -4.30 -13.35 3.02
C LEU A 176 -5.18 -13.73 4.22
N ARG A 177 -6.41 -14.25 4.00
CA ARG A 177 -7.24 -14.83 5.07
C ARG A 177 -6.54 -15.99 5.76
N SER A 178 -6.00 -16.92 4.98
CA SER A 178 -5.30 -18.09 5.51
C SER A 178 -4.05 -17.72 6.30
N ILE A 179 -3.28 -16.75 5.81
CA ILE A 179 -2.04 -16.27 6.43
C ILE A 179 -2.34 -15.53 7.74
N THR A 180 -3.35 -14.68 7.74
CA THR A 180 -3.63 -13.79 8.87
C THR A 180 -4.64 -14.36 9.87
N GLY A 181 -5.46 -15.32 9.46
CA GLY A 181 -6.53 -15.88 10.29
C GLY A 181 -7.78 -14.99 10.38
N PHE A 182 -7.84 -13.92 9.61
CA PHE A 182 -9.04 -13.07 9.52
C PHE A 182 -10.06 -13.61 8.52
N SER A 183 -11.32 -13.16 8.64
CA SER A 183 -12.43 -13.60 7.79
C SER A 183 -12.59 -12.73 6.54
N GLY A 184 -12.54 -11.40 6.69
CA GLY A 184 -12.72 -10.43 5.62
C GLY A 184 -11.41 -9.83 5.13
N VAL A 185 -11.28 -9.56 3.82
CA VAL A 185 -10.14 -8.87 3.23
C VAL A 185 -10.60 -7.89 2.16
N SER A 186 -10.11 -6.64 2.22
CA SER A 186 -10.24 -5.65 1.14
C SER A 186 -8.87 -5.35 0.52
N LEU A 187 -8.79 -5.41 -0.80
CA LEU A 187 -7.61 -5.03 -1.59
C LEU A 187 -7.64 -3.56 -2.03
N GLN A 188 -8.61 -2.78 -1.58
CA GLN A 188 -8.79 -1.42 -2.06
C GLN A 188 -7.71 -0.43 -1.57
N PRO A 189 -7.24 -0.45 -0.31
CA PRO A 189 -6.22 0.49 0.13
C PRO A 189 -4.91 0.33 -0.64
N ASN A 190 -4.38 1.42 -1.18
CA ASN A 190 -3.18 1.44 -2.03
C ASN A 190 -1.91 1.94 -1.33
N ALA A 191 -1.94 2.04 -0.01
CA ALA A 191 -0.79 2.36 0.83
C ALA A 191 -1.00 1.84 2.25
N GLY A 192 0.08 1.68 3.04
CA GLY A 192 -0.03 1.31 4.46
C GLY A 192 -0.89 2.30 5.25
N ALA A 193 -0.57 3.59 5.14
CA ALA A 193 -1.36 4.65 5.81
C ALA A 193 -2.83 4.69 5.36
N GLN A 194 -3.11 4.36 4.10
CA GLN A 194 -4.50 4.23 3.63
C GLN A 194 -5.19 2.98 4.21
N GLY A 195 -4.42 1.91 4.45
CA GLY A 195 -4.90 0.75 5.21
C GLY A 195 -5.20 1.09 6.67
N GLU A 196 -4.35 1.91 7.32
CA GLU A 196 -4.61 2.44 8.66
C GLU A 196 -5.92 3.22 8.69
N TYR A 197 -6.06 4.19 7.79
CA TYR A 197 -7.27 4.99 7.66
C TYR A 197 -8.51 4.12 7.42
N ALA A 198 -8.45 3.20 6.47
CA ALA A 198 -9.57 2.31 6.14
C ALA A 198 -9.96 1.41 7.31
N GLY A 199 -8.99 0.82 8.01
CA GLY A 199 -9.24 -0.04 9.16
C GLY A 199 -9.89 0.70 10.33
N LEU A 200 -9.44 1.92 10.63
CA LEU A 200 -10.05 2.77 11.65
C LEU A 200 -11.43 3.27 11.24
N MET A 201 -11.64 3.58 9.96
CA MET A 201 -12.98 3.92 9.44
C MET A 201 -13.97 2.76 9.60
N VAL A 202 -13.53 1.52 9.37
CA VAL A 202 -14.34 0.30 9.61
C VAL A 202 -14.73 0.21 11.09
N ILE A 203 -13.78 0.39 12.01
CA ILE A 203 -14.06 0.42 13.46
C ILE A 203 -15.00 1.58 13.81
N ARG A 204 -14.75 2.75 13.27
CA ARG A 204 -15.60 3.93 13.54
C ARG A 204 -17.03 3.72 13.07
N LYS A 205 -17.22 3.16 11.87
CA LYS A 205 -18.54 2.83 11.33
C LYS A 205 -19.25 1.76 12.17
N TYR A 206 -18.54 0.74 12.61
CA TYR A 206 -19.07 -0.28 13.51
C TYR A 206 -19.68 0.35 14.77
N HIS A 207 -19.00 1.28 15.43
CA HIS A 207 -19.54 1.96 16.61
C HIS A 207 -20.74 2.86 16.27
N LEU A 208 -20.67 3.60 15.16
CA LEU A 208 -21.76 4.49 14.72
C LEU A 208 -23.05 3.72 14.42
N GLU A 209 -22.97 2.60 13.72
CA GLU A 209 -24.14 1.75 13.39
C GLU A 209 -24.78 1.11 14.63
N ARG A 210 -24.03 1.01 15.73
CA ARG A 210 -24.51 0.54 17.03
C ARG A 210 -25.07 1.66 17.92
N GLY A 211 -25.09 2.90 17.43
CA GLY A 211 -25.51 4.07 18.22
C GLY A 211 -24.47 4.55 19.22
N GLU A 212 -23.24 4.05 19.16
CA GLU A 212 -22.13 4.33 20.11
C GLU A 212 -21.22 5.46 19.55
N SER A 213 -21.79 6.58 19.14
CA SER A 213 -21.04 7.70 18.53
C SER A 213 -20.02 8.34 19.48
N ASN A 214 -20.21 8.19 20.78
CA ASN A 214 -19.31 8.63 21.84
C ASN A 214 -17.97 7.83 21.87
N ARG A 215 -17.90 6.61 21.31
CA ARG A 215 -16.69 5.80 21.25
C ARG A 215 -15.72 6.34 20.21
N ASN A 216 -15.02 7.42 20.55
CA ASN A 216 -14.14 8.17 19.67
C ASN A 216 -12.71 8.33 20.23
N VAL A 217 -12.35 7.63 21.30
CA VAL A 217 -10.98 7.59 21.81
C VAL A 217 -10.22 6.43 21.16
N CYS A 218 -9.00 6.71 20.69
CA CYS A 218 -8.05 5.74 20.20
C CYS A 218 -6.80 5.76 21.09
N LEU A 219 -6.53 4.63 21.77
CA LEU A 219 -5.30 4.43 22.52
C LEU A 219 -4.18 4.04 21.56
N ILE A 220 -3.00 4.64 21.71
CA ILE A 220 -1.85 4.38 20.83
C ILE A 220 -0.57 4.31 21.67
N PRO A 221 0.18 3.17 21.64
CA PRO A 221 1.46 3.07 22.34
C PRO A 221 2.47 4.09 21.80
N SER A 222 3.34 4.59 22.67
CA SER A 222 4.40 5.55 22.32
C SER A 222 5.43 4.97 21.32
N SER A 223 5.47 3.65 21.16
CA SER A 223 6.24 2.95 20.14
C SER A 223 5.61 2.95 18.75
N ALA A 224 4.38 3.43 18.58
CA ALA A 224 3.68 3.37 17.30
C ALA A 224 4.37 4.25 16.24
N HIS A 225 4.25 3.85 14.97
CA HIS A 225 4.67 4.68 13.85
C HIS A 225 3.91 6.02 13.84
N GLY A 226 4.59 7.10 13.44
CA GLY A 226 4.00 8.45 13.45
C GLY A 226 2.73 8.63 12.60
N THR A 227 2.49 7.73 11.63
CA THR A 227 1.25 7.72 10.83
C THR A 227 0.04 7.24 11.60
N ASN A 228 0.22 6.40 12.65
CA ASN A 228 -0.92 5.86 13.43
C ASN A 228 -1.75 6.97 14.10
N PRO A 229 -1.17 7.91 14.87
CA PRO A 229 -1.94 9.01 15.45
C PRO A 229 -2.55 9.93 14.37
N ALA A 230 -1.87 10.16 13.25
CA ALA A 230 -2.42 10.95 12.15
C ALA A 230 -3.67 10.28 11.54
N SER A 231 -3.62 8.98 11.28
CA SER A 231 -4.76 8.21 10.77
C SER A 231 -5.93 8.21 11.74
N ALA A 232 -5.68 8.10 13.06
CA ALA A 232 -6.71 8.18 14.08
C ALA A 232 -7.40 9.55 14.10
N GLN A 233 -6.65 10.63 13.98
CA GLN A 233 -7.19 11.99 13.89
C GLN A 233 -8.01 12.19 12.61
N MET A 234 -7.56 11.65 11.46
CA MET A 234 -8.30 11.75 10.20
C MET A 234 -9.69 11.13 10.25
N VAL A 235 -9.89 10.08 11.03
CA VAL A 235 -11.21 9.44 11.22
C VAL A 235 -12.01 10.07 12.37
N GLY A 236 -11.54 11.18 12.93
CA GLY A 236 -12.22 11.91 14.01
C GLY A 236 -12.08 11.28 15.39
N MET A 237 -11.06 10.46 15.60
CA MET A 237 -10.74 9.90 16.93
C MET A 237 -9.78 10.81 17.71
N LYS A 238 -9.94 10.83 19.03
CA LYS A 238 -9.05 11.49 19.97
C LYS A 238 -7.93 10.51 20.36
N VAL A 239 -6.70 10.91 20.13
CA VAL A 239 -5.53 10.08 20.45
C VAL A 239 -5.19 10.22 21.94
N VAL A 240 -5.03 9.08 22.62
CA VAL A 240 -4.50 9.00 23.98
C VAL A 240 -3.28 8.06 23.93
N VAL A 241 -2.11 8.62 24.27
CA VAL A 241 -0.86 7.87 24.21
C VAL A 241 -0.75 6.94 25.39
N VAL A 242 -0.34 5.68 25.15
CA VAL A 242 0.01 4.69 26.17
C VAL A 242 1.53 4.56 26.23
N ASN A 243 2.10 4.56 27.43
CA ASN A 243 3.54 4.42 27.60
C ASN A 243 4.03 3.02 27.23
N CYS A 244 5.31 2.90 26.93
CA CYS A 244 6.02 1.63 26.86
C CYS A 244 6.90 1.45 28.10
N ASP A 245 7.11 0.20 28.49
CA ASP A 245 7.99 -0.17 29.58
C ASP A 245 9.48 -0.09 29.18
N LYS A 246 10.38 -0.39 30.11
CA LYS A 246 11.84 -0.37 29.90
C LYS A 246 12.32 -1.49 28.96
N GLN A 247 11.53 -2.50 28.72
CA GLN A 247 11.79 -3.62 27.80
C GLN A 247 11.26 -3.36 26.40
N GLY A 248 10.55 -2.24 26.18
CA GLY A 248 10.00 -1.86 24.91
C GLY A 248 8.61 -2.42 24.60
N ASN A 249 7.97 -3.08 25.56
CA ASN A 249 6.60 -3.55 25.48
C ASN A 249 5.61 -2.43 25.86
N VAL A 250 4.34 -2.62 25.56
CA VAL A 250 3.27 -1.74 26.08
C VAL A 250 3.23 -1.83 27.60
N ASP A 251 3.28 -0.69 28.30
CA ASP A 251 3.08 -0.65 29.76
C ASP A 251 1.64 -1.02 30.08
N PHE A 252 1.46 -2.27 30.53
CA PHE A 252 0.14 -2.85 30.78
C PHE A 252 -0.63 -2.12 31.90
N GLU A 253 0.05 -1.61 32.91
CA GLU A 253 -0.58 -0.87 34.00
C GLU A 253 -1.04 0.53 33.55
N ASP A 254 -0.24 1.20 32.72
CA ASP A 254 -0.63 2.47 32.10
C ASP A 254 -1.79 2.28 31.12
N LEU A 255 -1.75 1.20 30.32
CA LEU A 255 -2.85 0.83 29.43
C LEU A 255 -4.14 0.60 30.22
N LYS A 256 -4.09 -0.18 31.29
CA LYS A 256 -5.24 -0.49 32.14
C LYS A 256 -5.88 0.78 32.70
N LYS A 257 -5.09 1.67 33.28
CA LYS A 257 -5.57 2.97 33.79
C LYS A 257 -6.28 3.78 32.73
N LYS A 258 -5.72 3.82 31.50
CA LYS A 258 -6.29 4.60 30.39
C LYS A 258 -7.55 3.96 29.82
N VAL A 259 -7.59 2.63 29.71
CA VAL A 259 -8.80 1.88 29.33
C VAL A 259 -9.94 2.12 30.32
N GLU A 260 -9.66 2.06 31.62
CA GLU A 260 -10.65 2.33 32.67
C GLU A 260 -11.14 3.78 32.63
N ALA A 261 -10.22 4.75 32.50
CA ALA A 261 -10.54 6.18 32.43
C ALA A 261 -11.39 6.56 31.19
N HIS A 262 -11.26 5.80 30.12
CA HIS A 262 -11.97 6.03 28.85
C HIS A 262 -13.00 4.96 28.52
N SER A 263 -13.41 4.14 29.47
CA SER A 263 -14.28 2.97 29.26
C SER A 263 -15.55 3.25 28.45
N GLU A 264 -16.19 4.39 28.66
CA GLU A 264 -17.42 4.76 27.96
C GLU A 264 -17.20 5.26 26.53
N ASN A 265 -16.02 5.81 26.23
CA ASN A 265 -15.70 6.42 24.95
C ASN A 265 -14.54 5.77 24.22
N LEU A 266 -14.04 4.64 24.73
CA LEU A 266 -13.01 3.85 24.07
C LEU A 266 -13.54 3.25 22.78
N GLY A 267 -13.02 3.71 21.64
CA GLY A 267 -13.37 3.21 20.31
C GLY A 267 -12.36 2.19 19.81
N ALA A 268 -11.06 2.50 19.94
CA ALA A 268 -10.00 1.64 19.42
C ALA A 268 -8.71 1.66 20.26
N LEU A 269 -7.94 0.59 20.17
CA LEU A 269 -6.49 0.57 20.41
C LEU A 269 -5.80 0.33 19.06
N MET A 270 -4.78 1.12 18.72
CA MET A 270 -3.86 0.82 17.62
C MET A 270 -2.55 0.27 18.20
N VAL A 271 -2.17 -0.94 17.84
CA VAL A 271 -0.93 -1.57 18.28
C VAL A 271 -0.16 -2.14 17.09
N THR A 272 1.16 -1.96 17.08
CA THR A 272 2.05 -2.57 16.06
C THR A 272 2.55 -3.91 16.58
N TYR A 273 2.47 -4.98 15.78
CA TYR A 273 2.91 -6.30 16.20
C TYR A 273 3.62 -7.08 15.06
N PRO A 274 4.89 -7.52 15.28
CA PRO A 274 5.79 -7.12 16.36
C PRO A 274 5.98 -5.62 16.46
N SER A 275 6.35 -5.13 17.66
CA SER A 275 6.47 -3.68 17.88
C SER A 275 7.62 -3.07 17.06
N THR A 276 7.59 -1.76 16.86
CA THR A 276 8.69 -1.00 16.25
C THR A 276 9.97 -1.02 17.11
N HIS A 277 9.88 -1.46 18.35
CA HIS A 277 11.02 -1.70 19.22
C HIS A 277 11.74 -3.03 18.92
N GLY A 278 11.28 -3.78 17.92
CA GLY A 278 11.90 -5.05 17.51
C GLY A 278 11.60 -6.21 18.45
N VAL A 279 10.54 -6.13 19.24
CA VAL A 279 10.14 -7.19 20.20
C VAL A 279 8.72 -7.68 19.93
N PHE A 280 8.47 -8.95 20.24
CA PHE A 280 7.12 -9.49 20.30
C PHE A 280 6.49 -9.04 21.62
N GLU A 281 5.33 -8.38 21.55
CA GLU A 281 4.53 -8.01 22.72
C GLU A 281 3.97 -9.27 23.36
N GLU A 282 4.51 -9.63 24.53
CA GLU A 282 4.18 -10.92 25.18
C GLU A 282 2.75 -10.96 25.70
N LYS A 283 2.20 -9.81 26.08
CA LYS A 283 0.83 -9.69 26.62
C LYS A 283 -0.21 -9.31 25.58
N ILE A 284 0.08 -9.51 24.28
CA ILE A 284 -0.82 -9.05 23.21
C ILE A 284 -2.27 -9.57 23.36
N SER A 285 -2.44 -10.80 23.78
CA SER A 285 -3.78 -11.37 24.00
C SER A 285 -4.50 -10.71 25.17
N ASP A 286 -3.80 -10.48 26.29
CA ASP A 286 -4.36 -9.80 27.47
C ASP A 286 -4.71 -8.35 27.16
N ILE A 287 -3.87 -7.68 26.37
CA ILE A 287 -4.11 -6.30 25.85
C ILE A 287 -5.40 -6.27 25.04
N CYS A 288 -5.58 -7.20 24.11
CA CYS A 288 -6.79 -7.28 23.29
C CYS A 288 -8.03 -7.56 24.15
N GLU A 289 -7.95 -8.50 25.07
CA GLU A 289 -9.05 -8.85 25.97
C GLU A 289 -9.47 -7.67 26.85
N LEU A 290 -8.50 -6.95 27.41
CA LEU A 290 -8.76 -5.75 28.21
C LEU A 290 -9.54 -4.69 27.41
N VAL A 291 -9.12 -4.41 26.18
CA VAL A 291 -9.78 -3.43 25.30
C VAL A 291 -11.20 -3.88 24.95
N HIS A 292 -11.38 -5.15 24.60
CA HIS A 292 -12.69 -5.72 24.28
C HIS A 292 -13.66 -5.68 25.45
N LYS A 293 -13.19 -5.98 26.68
CA LYS A 293 -13.99 -5.91 27.89
C LYS A 293 -14.60 -4.52 28.12
N HIS A 294 -13.94 -3.47 27.64
CA HIS A 294 -14.40 -2.09 27.73
C HIS A 294 -15.06 -1.58 26.43
N GLY A 295 -15.40 -2.49 25.50
CA GLY A 295 -16.16 -2.21 24.28
C GLY A 295 -15.35 -1.62 23.12
N GLY A 296 -14.04 -1.44 23.27
CA GLY A 296 -13.16 -1.00 22.18
C GLY A 296 -12.86 -2.13 21.20
N GLN A 297 -12.35 -1.76 20.02
CA GLN A 297 -11.84 -2.67 18.99
C GLN A 297 -10.31 -2.55 18.90
N VAL A 298 -9.63 -3.62 18.52
CA VAL A 298 -8.17 -3.62 18.38
C VAL A 298 -7.78 -3.58 16.92
N TYR A 299 -7.12 -2.50 16.53
CA TYR A 299 -6.45 -2.36 15.25
C TYR A 299 -4.97 -2.77 15.40
N MET A 300 -4.54 -3.75 14.62
CA MET A 300 -3.14 -4.15 14.55
C MET A 300 -2.47 -3.56 13.32
N ASP A 301 -1.41 -2.80 13.53
CA ASP A 301 -0.49 -2.43 12.48
C ASP A 301 0.33 -3.65 12.07
N GLY A 302 0.02 -4.19 10.89
CA GLY A 302 0.64 -5.37 10.31
C GLY A 302 1.80 -5.05 9.36
N ALA A 303 2.41 -3.88 9.47
CA ALA A 303 3.58 -3.52 8.66
C ALA A 303 4.74 -4.52 8.83
N ASN A 304 4.84 -5.13 10.01
CA ASN A 304 5.86 -6.12 10.36
C ASN A 304 5.39 -7.58 10.20
N LEU A 305 4.38 -7.85 9.38
CA LEU A 305 3.81 -9.19 9.17
C LEU A 305 4.85 -10.22 8.67
N ASN A 306 5.94 -9.78 8.07
CA ASN A 306 7.07 -10.62 7.67
C ASN A 306 7.72 -11.41 8.83
N ALA A 307 7.47 -11.04 10.08
CA ALA A 307 7.87 -11.80 11.25
C ALA A 307 6.81 -12.84 11.70
N LEU A 308 5.67 -12.91 11.04
CA LEU A 308 4.52 -13.72 11.47
C LEU A 308 4.10 -14.79 10.45
N VAL A 309 4.32 -14.56 9.15
CA VAL A 309 3.81 -15.43 8.07
C VAL A 309 4.25 -16.88 8.28
N GLY A 310 3.27 -17.78 8.33
CA GLY A 310 3.50 -19.22 8.55
C GLY A 310 3.86 -19.63 9.97
N ILE A 311 3.99 -18.67 10.90
CA ILE A 311 4.31 -18.90 12.32
C ILE A 311 3.14 -18.54 13.25
N ALA A 312 2.57 -17.34 13.05
CA ALA A 312 1.45 -16.86 13.85
C ALA A 312 0.38 -16.20 12.97
N LYS A 313 -0.87 -16.30 13.40
CA LYS A 313 -2.02 -15.71 12.72
C LYS A 313 -2.62 -14.60 13.59
N PRO A 314 -2.52 -13.32 13.20
CA PRO A 314 -3.04 -12.21 13.99
C PRO A 314 -4.50 -12.37 14.41
N GLY A 315 -5.35 -12.84 13.52
CA GLY A 315 -6.78 -13.07 13.81
C GLY A 315 -7.05 -14.01 14.97
N ASN A 316 -6.05 -14.83 15.39
CA ASN A 316 -6.23 -15.84 16.46
C ASN A 316 -5.86 -15.32 17.86
N PHE A 317 -5.09 -14.22 17.97
CA PHE A 317 -4.65 -13.74 19.27
C PHE A 317 -5.24 -12.40 19.71
N GLY A 318 -6.30 -11.93 19.01
CA GLY A 318 -7.13 -10.88 19.55
C GLY A 318 -7.51 -9.75 18.60
N PRO A 319 -6.62 -9.19 17.75
CA PRO A 319 -6.94 -8.05 16.90
C PRO A 319 -8.20 -8.23 16.06
N ASP A 320 -8.91 -7.13 15.80
CA ASP A 320 -10.16 -7.12 15.03
C ASP A 320 -9.95 -6.68 13.59
N VAL A 321 -8.99 -5.79 13.36
CA VAL A 321 -8.58 -5.31 12.04
C VAL A 321 -7.07 -5.28 11.97
N CYS A 322 -6.52 -5.61 10.80
CA CYS A 322 -5.10 -5.51 10.51
C CYS A 322 -4.90 -4.95 9.10
N HIS A 323 -3.99 -4.00 8.91
CA HIS A 323 -3.50 -3.72 7.57
C HIS A 323 -2.26 -4.54 7.23
N ILE A 324 -2.04 -4.75 5.94
CA ILE A 324 -0.96 -5.59 5.42
C ILE A 324 -0.20 -4.79 4.37
N ASN A 325 1.10 -4.57 4.58
CA ASN A 325 1.94 -3.91 3.58
C ASN A 325 2.49 -4.95 2.59
N LEU A 326 1.85 -5.08 1.41
CA LEU A 326 2.34 -6.00 0.38
C LEU A 326 3.73 -5.61 -0.13
N HIS A 327 4.05 -4.32 -0.12
CA HIS A 327 5.36 -3.77 -0.47
C HIS A 327 6.45 -4.01 0.60
N LYS A 328 6.12 -4.63 1.72
CA LYS A 328 7.08 -5.10 2.73
C LYS A 328 7.14 -6.62 2.75
N THR A 329 6.05 -7.28 3.06
CA THR A 329 5.99 -8.73 3.28
C THR A 329 5.86 -9.54 2.01
N PHE A 330 5.21 -9.01 0.95
CA PHE A 330 4.84 -9.74 -0.26
C PHE A 330 5.43 -9.14 -1.55
N CYS A 331 6.62 -8.62 -1.46
CA CYS A 331 7.54 -8.31 -2.57
C CYS A 331 7.09 -7.25 -3.59
N ILE A 332 6.02 -6.52 -3.40
CA ILE A 332 5.74 -5.39 -4.29
C ILE A 332 6.86 -4.36 -4.14
N PRO A 333 7.53 -3.93 -5.22
CA PRO A 333 8.56 -2.90 -5.14
C PRO A 333 7.97 -1.55 -4.75
N HIS A 334 8.75 -0.74 -4.02
CA HIS A 334 8.33 0.60 -3.60
C HIS A 334 8.30 1.63 -4.73
N GLY A 335 8.95 1.35 -5.86
CA GLY A 335 8.94 2.18 -7.05
C GLY A 335 9.37 3.64 -6.83
N GLY A 336 10.29 3.88 -5.90
CA GLY A 336 10.74 5.25 -5.59
C GLY A 336 9.74 6.07 -4.75
N GLY A 337 8.86 5.41 -3.99
CA GLY A 337 7.89 6.04 -3.11
C GLY A 337 6.43 5.70 -3.42
N GLY A 338 6.21 4.83 -4.32
CA GLY A 338 4.94 4.24 -4.76
C GLY A 338 5.13 3.51 -6.07
N PRO A 339 4.11 2.86 -6.64
CA PRO A 339 2.84 2.52 -6.02
C PRO A 339 3.01 1.47 -4.93
N GLY A 340 2.09 1.47 -3.95
CA GLY A 340 2.05 0.47 -2.88
C GLY A 340 0.69 -0.20 -2.80
N MET A 341 0.58 -1.16 -1.89
CA MET A 341 -0.70 -1.79 -1.55
C MET A 341 -0.74 -2.05 -0.04
N GLY A 342 -1.83 -1.65 0.58
CA GLY A 342 -2.08 -1.81 2.02
C GLY A 342 -3.42 -2.48 2.31
N PRO A 343 -3.68 -3.72 1.84
CA PRO A 343 -4.92 -4.42 2.14
C PRO A 343 -5.25 -4.41 3.62
N ILE A 344 -6.53 -4.36 3.95
CA ILE A 344 -7.00 -4.60 5.31
C ILE A 344 -7.68 -5.96 5.43
N ALA A 345 -7.43 -6.61 6.56
CA ALA A 345 -8.09 -7.85 6.95
C ALA A 345 -8.82 -7.64 8.28
N CYS A 346 -9.99 -8.26 8.46
CA CYS A 346 -10.79 -8.05 9.65
C CYS A 346 -11.55 -9.31 10.10
N LYS A 347 -11.97 -9.31 11.37
CA LYS A 347 -12.88 -10.31 11.92
C LYS A 347 -14.27 -10.21 11.29
N ARG A 348 -15.04 -11.29 11.40
CA ARG A 348 -16.33 -11.47 10.75
C ARG A 348 -17.35 -10.38 11.03
N HIS A 349 -17.40 -9.86 12.25
CA HIS A 349 -18.36 -8.81 12.64
C HIS A 349 -18.07 -7.45 11.98
N LEU A 350 -16.89 -7.27 11.41
CA LEU A 350 -16.48 -6.04 10.72
C LEU A 350 -16.52 -6.15 9.18
N GLU A 351 -16.74 -7.35 8.63
CA GLU A 351 -16.72 -7.57 7.17
C GLU A 351 -17.71 -6.70 6.41
N ILE A 352 -18.88 -6.50 6.98
CA ILE A 352 -19.97 -5.71 6.37
C ILE A 352 -19.64 -4.21 6.25
N TYR A 353 -18.57 -3.76 6.88
CA TYR A 353 -18.09 -2.37 6.85
C TYR A 353 -16.86 -2.17 5.97
N LEU A 354 -16.31 -3.22 5.36
CA LEU A 354 -15.13 -3.10 4.48
C LEU A 354 -15.37 -2.10 3.35
N PRO A 355 -14.31 -1.48 2.80
CA PRO A 355 -14.42 -0.52 1.71
C PRO A 355 -15.27 -1.04 0.55
N SER A 356 -16.19 -0.21 0.07
CA SER A 356 -17.05 -0.44 -1.09
C SER A 356 -16.74 0.59 -2.18
N HIS A 357 -17.38 0.46 -3.36
CA HIS A 357 -17.17 1.40 -4.44
C HIS A 357 -18.49 1.74 -5.15
N PRO A 358 -18.78 3.02 -5.47
CA PRO A 358 -20.05 3.40 -6.07
C PRO A 358 -20.24 2.89 -7.50
N VAL A 359 -19.15 2.69 -8.25
CA VAL A 359 -19.19 2.24 -9.66
C VAL A 359 -19.07 0.72 -9.77
N ILE A 360 -18.16 0.10 -9.00
CA ILE A 360 -17.91 -1.35 -9.04
C ILE A 360 -18.42 -1.99 -7.75
N LYS A 361 -19.58 -2.59 -7.81
CA LYS A 361 -20.25 -3.16 -6.64
C LYS A 361 -19.53 -4.39 -6.05
N ASP A 362 -18.84 -5.15 -6.86
CA ASP A 362 -18.16 -6.40 -6.46
C ASP A 362 -16.89 -6.17 -5.62
N CYS A 363 -16.43 -4.94 -5.46
CA CYS A 363 -15.19 -4.68 -4.71
C CYS A 363 -15.38 -4.74 -3.20
N GLY A 364 -16.61 -4.59 -2.69
CA GLY A 364 -16.92 -4.63 -1.26
C GLY A 364 -18.41 -4.62 -0.96
N PRO A 365 -18.79 -4.73 0.33
CA PRO A 365 -20.19 -4.78 0.76
C PRO A 365 -20.91 -3.44 0.53
N ALA A 366 -22.21 -3.49 0.17
CA ALA A 366 -23.03 -2.30 -0.02
C ALA A 366 -23.14 -1.41 1.25
N THR A 367 -23.02 -2.01 2.42
CA THR A 367 -23.03 -1.37 3.73
C THR A 367 -21.66 -0.80 4.14
N GLY A 368 -20.63 -0.95 3.29
CA GLY A 368 -19.25 -0.57 3.58
C GLY A 368 -19.05 0.93 3.79
N ILE A 369 -17.82 1.29 4.20
CA ILE A 369 -17.43 2.69 4.49
C ILE A 369 -17.37 3.60 3.25
N GLY A 370 -17.62 3.06 2.06
CA GLY A 370 -17.37 3.77 0.81
C GLY A 370 -15.94 3.59 0.30
N PRO A 371 -15.55 4.29 -0.78
CA PRO A 371 -14.23 4.13 -1.38
C PRO A 371 -13.16 4.84 -0.55
N VAL A 372 -12.01 4.19 -0.40
CA VAL A 372 -10.80 4.77 0.19
C VAL A 372 -9.72 5.04 -0.86
N SER A 373 -9.88 4.51 -2.07
CA SER A 373 -9.07 4.83 -3.25
C SER A 373 -9.96 5.05 -4.46
N ALA A 374 -9.45 5.77 -5.46
CA ALA A 374 -10.21 6.05 -6.70
C ALA A 374 -10.50 4.77 -7.49
N ALA A 375 -9.53 3.87 -7.58
CA ALA A 375 -9.71 2.58 -8.23
C ALA A 375 -10.27 1.53 -7.26
N PRO A 376 -11.15 0.61 -7.74
CA PRO A 376 -11.86 -0.33 -6.86
C PRO A 376 -10.97 -1.30 -6.08
N TRP A 377 -9.78 -1.61 -6.60
CA TRP A 377 -8.81 -2.52 -6.00
C TRP A 377 -7.41 -1.88 -5.89
N GLY A 378 -7.37 -0.58 -5.57
CA GLY A 378 -6.13 0.17 -5.40
C GLY A 378 -5.24 0.12 -6.66
N SER A 379 -3.95 -0.12 -6.47
CA SER A 379 -2.98 -0.28 -7.56
C SER A 379 -2.98 -1.71 -8.08
N SER A 380 -4.07 -2.14 -8.72
CA SER A 380 -4.36 -3.55 -9.01
C SER A 380 -3.36 -4.24 -9.94
N SER A 381 -2.71 -3.52 -10.86
CA SER A 381 -1.72 -4.11 -11.78
C SER A 381 -0.53 -4.75 -11.06
N ILE A 382 -0.08 -4.15 -9.95
CA ILE A 382 1.05 -4.66 -9.17
C ILE A 382 0.68 -5.82 -8.23
N LEU A 383 -0.59 -6.13 -8.06
CA LEU A 383 -1.03 -7.29 -7.28
C LEU A 383 -0.57 -8.62 -7.88
N SER A 384 -0.31 -8.65 -9.20
CA SER A 384 0.27 -9.80 -9.88
C SER A 384 1.63 -10.19 -9.30
N ILE A 385 2.42 -9.24 -8.81
CA ILE A 385 3.74 -9.48 -8.19
C ILE A 385 3.58 -10.27 -6.89
N SER A 386 2.71 -9.80 -5.98
CA SER A 386 2.42 -10.53 -4.74
C SER A 386 1.79 -11.90 -5.00
N TRP A 387 0.92 -12.00 -6.01
CA TRP A 387 0.33 -13.26 -6.42
C TRP A 387 1.39 -14.26 -6.88
N MET A 388 2.31 -13.83 -7.75
CA MET A 388 3.45 -14.65 -8.21
C MET A 388 4.35 -15.04 -7.05
N TYR A 389 4.73 -14.10 -6.18
CA TYR A 389 5.56 -14.37 -5.01
C TYR A 389 4.96 -15.46 -4.13
N ILE A 390 3.70 -15.32 -3.72
CA ILE A 390 3.03 -16.31 -2.87
C ILE A 390 2.92 -17.66 -3.59
N LYS A 391 2.60 -17.65 -4.89
CA LYS A 391 2.46 -18.86 -5.70
C LYS A 391 3.79 -19.62 -5.84
N MET A 392 4.88 -18.90 -6.07
CA MET A 392 6.21 -19.49 -6.23
C MET A 392 6.80 -19.97 -4.90
N MET A 393 6.62 -19.21 -3.82
CA MET A 393 7.13 -19.58 -2.50
C MET A 393 6.37 -20.74 -1.86
N GLY A 394 5.07 -20.80 -2.07
CA GLY A 394 4.18 -21.72 -1.35
C GLY A 394 4.21 -21.51 0.16
N SER A 395 3.51 -22.35 0.90
CA SER A 395 3.41 -22.27 2.37
C SER A 395 4.77 -22.44 3.05
N GLU A 396 5.56 -23.40 2.61
CA GLU A 396 6.87 -23.71 3.21
C GLU A 396 7.90 -22.61 2.93
N GLY A 397 7.94 -22.08 1.71
CA GLY A 397 8.85 -20.98 1.37
C GLY A 397 8.51 -19.69 2.14
N LEU A 398 7.24 -19.34 2.27
CA LEU A 398 6.81 -18.18 3.05
C LEU A 398 7.16 -18.32 4.54
N LYS A 399 6.95 -19.51 5.12
CA LYS A 399 7.35 -19.80 6.49
C LYS A 399 8.85 -19.72 6.68
N LEU A 400 9.62 -20.33 5.76
CA LEU A 400 11.08 -20.28 5.78
C LEU A 400 11.60 -18.84 5.70
N ALA A 401 11.02 -18.00 4.84
CA ALA A 401 11.37 -16.58 4.74
C ALA A 401 11.22 -15.86 6.08
N THR A 402 10.11 -16.10 6.80
CA THR A 402 9.88 -15.54 8.14
C THR A 402 10.92 -16.05 9.15
N GLN A 403 11.19 -17.35 9.16
CA GLN A 403 12.18 -17.96 10.06
C GLN A 403 13.58 -17.39 9.84
N ILE A 404 14.00 -17.23 8.58
CA ILE A 404 15.29 -16.63 8.23
C ILE A 404 15.36 -15.16 8.64
N ALA A 405 14.28 -14.38 8.47
CA ALA A 405 14.25 -13.00 8.90
C ALA A 405 14.50 -12.86 10.41
N ILE A 406 13.82 -13.67 11.22
CA ILE A 406 14.01 -13.70 12.67
C ILE A 406 15.42 -14.19 13.03
N LEU A 407 15.90 -15.24 12.39
CA LEU A 407 17.24 -15.79 12.61
C LEU A 407 18.32 -14.74 12.31
N ASN A 408 18.23 -14.06 11.18
CA ASN A 408 19.19 -13.05 10.78
C ASN A 408 19.25 -11.87 11.77
N ALA A 409 18.08 -11.35 12.20
CA ALA A 409 18.04 -10.29 13.18
C ALA A 409 18.71 -10.70 14.50
N ASN A 410 18.44 -11.91 14.99
CA ASN A 410 19.05 -12.44 16.20
C ASN A 410 20.54 -12.73 16.03
N TYR A 411 20.97 -13.22 14.85
CA TYR A 411 22.38 -13.44 14.56
C TYR A 411 23.17 -12.13 14.60
N VAL A 412 22.64 -11.08 13.98
CA VAL A 412 23.28 -9.76 13.99
C VAL A 412 23.29 -9.15 15.39
N ALA A 413 22.15 -9.21 16.10
CA ALA A 413 22.08 -8.76 17.49
C ALA A 413 23.13 -9.48 18.36
N HIS A 414 23.29 -10.82 18.17
CA HIS A 414 24.30 -11.59 18.88
C HIS A 414 25.75 -11.18 18.52
N LYS A 415 26.04 -10.95 17.24
CA LYS A 415 27.39 -10.55 16.78
C LYS A 415 27.77 -9.15 17.28
N LEU A 416 26.81 -8.23 17.32
CA LEU A 416 27.06 -6.83 17.65
C LEU A 416 27.03 -6.54 19.15
N LYS A 417 26.38 -7.36 19.97
CA LYS A 417 26.08 -7.07 21.39
C LYS A 417 27.30 -6.69 22.26
N ASN A 418 28.51 -7.13 21.92
CA ASN A 418 29.73 -6.85 22.66
C ASN A 418 30.34 -5.47 22.29
N HIS A 419 29.93 -4.91 21.16
CA HIS A 419 30.43 -3.61 20.66
C HIS A 419 29.33 -2.54 20.71
N PHE A 420 28.09 -2.95 20.43
CA PHE A 420 26.93 -2.09 20.37
C PHE A 420 25.79 -2.72 21.19
N PRO A 421 25.39 -2.10 22.30
CA PRO A 421 24.26 -2.59 23.08
C PRO A 421 22.99 -2.72 22.25
N ILE A 422 22.26 -3.82 22.40
CA ILE A 422 20.92 -3.96 21.83
C ILE A 422 19.92 -3.45 22.84
N LEU A 423 19.16 -2.41 22.47
CA LEU A 423 18.35 -1.63 23.41
C LEU A 423 17.19 -2.43 23.97
N TYR A 424 16.44 -3.13 23.12
CA TYR A 424 15.28 -3.92 23.53
C TYR A 424 15.42 -5.37 23.14
N LYS A 425 14.95 -6.26 24.01
CA LYS A 425 14.92 -7.72 23.82
C LYS A 425 13.71 -8.28 24.55
N GLY A 426 13.15 -9.37 24.02
CA GLY A 426 12.16 -10.16 24.77
C GLY A 426 12.75 -10.82 26.03
N THR A 427 11.89 -11.39 26.87
CA THR A 427 12.28 -12.02 28.14
C THR A 427 13.28 -13.18 27.96
N ASN A 428 13.26 -13.83 26.80
CA ASN A 428 14.23 -14.86 26.40
C ASN A 428 15.55 -14.33 25.83
N GLY A 429 15.76 -12.99 25.81
CA GLY A 429 16.95 -12.33 25.31
C GLY A 429 17.03 -12.20 23.78
N ASN A 430 15.98 -12.60 23.05
CA ASN A 430 15.91 -12.52 21.60
C ASN A 430 15.14 -11.28 21.12
N VAL A 431 15.35 -10.95 19.84
CA VAL A 431 14.59 -9.93 19.10
C VAL A 431 13.67 -10.58 18.07
N ALA A 432 12.76 -9.80 17.49
CA ALA A 432 11.90 -10.25 16.41
C ALA A 432 12.69 -10.29 15.08
N HIS A 433 12.22 -9.60 14.05
CA HIS A 433 12.88 -9.54 12.73
C HIS A 433 13.79 -8.33 12.55
N GLU A 434 13.90 -7.49 13.58
CA GLU A 434 14.74 -6.29 13.61
C GLU A 434 15.31 -6.08 15.02
N CYS A 435 16.40 -5.34 15.13
CA CYS A 435 17.00 -4.96 16.41
C CYS A 435 17.37 -3.49 16.44
N ILE A 436 17.30 -2.90 17.62
CA ILE A 436 17.70 -1.51 17.85
C ILE A 436 19.06 -1.50 18.53
N ILE A 437 20.02 -0.91 17.83
CA ILE A 437 21.40 -0.73 18.31
C ILE A 437 21.48 0.61 19.03
N ASP A 438 21.89 0.59 20.29
CA ASP A 438 22.07 1.80 21.10
C ASP A 438 23.51 2.31 20.97
N ILE A 439 23.67 3.50 20.41
CA ILE A 439 24.98 4.13 20.25
C ILE A 439 25.16 5.37 21.14
N ARG A 440 24.21 5.65 22.04
CA ARG A 440 24.22 6.86 22.85
C ARG A 440 25.46 6.96 23.78
N SER A 441 25.92 5.84 24.35
CA SER A 441 27.16 5.81 25.12
C SER A 441 28.37 6.13 24.25
N ILE A 442 28.48 5.55 23.07
CA ILE A 442 29.57 5.81 22.12
C ILE A 442 29.60 7.30 21.75
N LYS A 443 28.42 7.86 21.44
CA LYS A 443 28.30 9.29 21.13
C LYS A 443 28.76 10.17 22.28
N ASN A 444 28.40 9.84 23.52
CA ASN A 444 28.81 10.60 24.70
C ASN A 444 30.33 10.53 24.95
N ASP A 445 30.93 9.36 24.76
CA ASP A 445 32.34 9.09 25.06
C ASP A 445 33.30 9.58 23.97
N THR A 446 32.88 9.53 22.71
CA THR A 446 33.75 9.75 21.54
C THR A 446 33.32 10.90 20.64
N GLY A 447 32.08 11.39 20.75
CA GLY A 447 31.47 12.34 19.82
C GLY A 447 30.97 11.73 18.51
N VAL A 448 31.18 10.42 18.26
CA VAL A 448 30.72 9.74 17.05
C VAL A 448 29.20 9.58 17.07
N THR A 449 28.52 10.11 16.06
CA THR A 449 27.08 10.13 15.95
C THR A 449 26.55 8.96 15.10
N GLU A 450 25.22 8.71 15.17
CA GLU A 450 24.53 7.78 14.28
C GLU A 450 24.71 8.15 12.80
N GLU A 451 24.82 9.44 12.49
CA GLU A 451 25.07 9.92 11.11
C GLU A 451 26.49 9.58 10.64
N ASP A 452 27.49 9.70 11.51
CA ASP A 452 28.88 9.32 11.19
C ASP A 452 28.98 7.83 10.89
N ILE A 453 28.32 6.99 11.70
CA ILE A 453 28.28 5.53 11.48
C ILE A 453 27.55 5.23 10.16
N ALA A 454 26.42 5.88 9.91
CA ALA A 454 25.66 5.70 8.67
C ALA A 454 26.49 6.03 7.44
N LYS A 455 27.16 7.17 7.42
CA LYS A 455 28.06 7.59 6.33
C LYS A 455 29.22 6.61 6.15
N ARG A 456 29.79 6.12 7.25
CA ARG A 456 30.88 5.16 7.18
C ARG A 456 30.43 3.79 6.63
N LEU A 457 29.21 3.36 6.94
CA LEU A 457 28.64 2.15 6.34
C LEU A 457 28.50 2.28 4.82
N ILE A 458 28.12 3.47 4.33
CA ILE A 458 28.02 3.74 2.88
C ILE A 458 29.39 3.58 2.20
N ASP A 459 30.48 4.02 2.84
CA ASP A 459 31.86 3.82 2.33
C ASP A 459 32.20 2.33 2.15
N PHE A 460 31.60 1.46 2.96
CA PHE A 460 31.76 0.02 2.86
C PHE A 460 30.73 -0.67 1.94
N GLY A 461 29.91 0.10 1.23
CA GLY A 461 28.91 -0.43 0.32
C GLY A 461 27.62 -0.91 0.98
N PHE A 462 27.36 -0.50 2.23
CA PHE A 462 26.11 -0.79 2.93
C PHE A 462 25.17 0.41 2.88
N HIS A 463 23.92 0.20 2.56
CA HIS A 463 22.91 1.20 2.85
C HIS A 463 22.76 1.32 4.38
N ALA A 464 22.79 2.54 4.88
CA ALA A 464 22.70 2.78 6.31
C ALA A 464 21.36 2.30 6.89
N PRO A 465 21.35 1.73 8.11
CA PRO A 465 20.15 1.50 8.89
C PRO A 465 19.39 2.78 9.18
N THR A 466 18.11 2.67 9.55
CA THR A 466 17.32 3.83 9.98
C THR A 466 17.92 4.45 11.24
N MET A 467 18.19 5.76 11.20
CA MET A 467 18.83 6.50 12.29
C MET A 467 17.78 7.16 13.18
N SER A 468 18.08 7.23 14.49
CA SER A 468 17.30 7.97 15.50
C SER A 468 15.80 7.68 15.50
N TRP A 469 15.41 6.47 15.12
CA TRP A 469 14.03 6.01 15.14
C TRP A 469 13.98 4.50 15.44
N PRO A 470 13.04 4.02 16.25
CA PRO A 470 12.00 4.75 17.00
C PRO A 470 12.53 5.50 18.23
N VAL A 471 13.78 5.34 18.58
CA VAL A 471 14.42 5.98 19.75
C VAL A 471 15.54 6.91 19.27
N PRO A 472 15.56 8.18 19.68
CA PRO A 472 16.66 9.10 19.34
C PRO A 472 18.03 8.55 19.79
N GLY A 473 19.04 8.72 18.93
CA GLY A 473 20.42 8.26 19.21
C GLY A 473 20.62 6.76 19.06
N THR A 474 19.77 6.08 18.29
CA THR A 474 19.87 4.65 18.00
C THR A 474 19.87 4.39 16.50
N MET A 475 20.16 3.16 16.11
CA MET A 475 20.06 2.68 14.74
C MET A 475 19.19 1.42 14.70
N THR A 476 18.16 1.43 13.86
CA THR A 476 17.28 0.27 13.67
C THR A 476 17.73 -0.53 12.47
N VAL A 477 18.11 -1.77 12.73
CA VAL A 477 18.56 -2.72 11.72
C VAL A 477 17.44 -3.74 11.50
N SER A 478 16.86 -3.73 10.31
CA SER A 478 15.85 -4.71 9.90
C SER A 478 16.47 -5.67 8.89
N TYR A 479 16.40 -6.96 9.19
CA TYR A 479 16.81 -8.01 8.27
C TYR A 479 15.59 -8.79 7.84
N THR A 480 14.94 -8.32 6.80
CA THR A 480 14.05 -9.20 6.09
C THR A 480 14.88 -10.17 5.25
N HIS A 481 14.33 -11.36 5.10
CA HIS A 481 14.95 -12.43 4.32
C HIS A 481 15.66 -11.86 3.09
N LEU A 482 16.91 -12.21 2.96
CA LEU A 482 17.63 -12.10 1.70
C LEU A 482 16.83 -12.89 0.67
N THR A 483 16.37 -12.24 -0.39
CA THR A 483 15.92 -12.80 -1.67
C THR A 483 15.48 -14.26 -1.64
N LEU A 484 14.55 -14.64 -2.49
CA LEU A 484 14.32 -16.06 -2.85
C LEU A 484 15.62 -16.83 -2.76
N PRO A 485 15.66 -18.00 -2.11
CA PRO A 485 16.84 -18.83 -2.15
C PRO A 485 17.27 -18.96 -3.63
N THR A 486 18.44 -18.48 -3.94
CA THR A 486 18.99 -18.45 -5.30
C THR A 486 19.25 -19.86 -5.86
N ASN A 487 18.74 -20.88 -5.20
CA ASN A 487 18.87 -22.29 -5.53
C ASN A 487 17.54 -22.94 -5.96
N CYS A 488 16.63 -22.16 -6.54
CA CYS A 488 15.49 -22.71 -7.28
C CYS A 488 15.64 -22.45 -8.76
#